data_5045656614fd314ab1307c3138e9b35b
#
_entry.id   5045656614fd314ab1307c3138e9b35b
#
_cell.length_a   1.000
_cell.length_b   1.000
_cell.length_c   1.000
_cell.angle_alpha   90.00
_cell.angle_beta   90.00
_cell.angle_gamma   90.00
#
_symmetry.space_group_name_H-M   'P 1'
#
loop_
_entity.id
_entity.type
_entity.pdbx_description
1 polymer ?
#
loop_
_entity_poly.entity_id
_entity_poly.type
_entity_poly.pdbx_seq_one_letter_code
_entity_poly.pdbx_strand_id
1 'polypeptide(L)'
;MEILKGFTAKIQYATRLKDVLRKQQSNKIQHYIPDTDTPLASSSTTSSISQRDISERYQNILVQGDYERTFGKHTVHLLAGFSQEWNENQTMNASRQDLVSDDLHVLNAGTEKFDNDGMGEEWALRSGFGRINYNFDDRYLFEANLRYDLSSRFHPDHRGGYFPSVSAAWRISEETFMRRTRSWLDNLKFRLSYGTLGNQYTSSLYPYMATIEPTTSIMPIGGSITSAMRQNSASNRYITWETI
;
A
#
# COMPACT_ATOMS: atom_id res chain seq x y z
N MET A 1 3.17 -29.07 8.50
CA MET A 1 2.58 -30.21 9.27
C MET A 1 1.50 -30.83 8.42
N GLU A 2 1.62 -32.08 8.08
CA GLU A 2 0.57 -32.84 7.38
C GLU A 2 -0.41 -33.37 8.44
N ILE A 3 -1.59 -32.81 8.51
CA ILE A 3 -2.61 -33.16 9.52
C ILE A 3 -3.42 -34.38 9.08
N LEU A 4 -3.66 -34.48 7.78
CA LEU A 4 -4.33 -35.58 7.10
C LEU A 4 -3.61 -35.85 5.78
N LYS A 5 -3.68 -37.07 5.26
CA LYS A 5 -3.06 -37.41 3.97
C LYS A 5 -3.56 -36.48 2.86
N GLY A 6 -2.64 -35.70 2.31
CA GLY A 6 -2.92 -34.70 1.27
C GLY A 6 -3.41 -33.33 1.78
N PHE A 7 -3.46 -33.11 3.11
CA PHE A 7 -3.82 -31.81 3.68
C PHE A 7 -2.62 -31.13 4.34
N THR A 8 -2.37 -29.88 3.96
CA THR A 8 -1.32 -29.03 4.53
C THR A 8 -1.92 -27.74 5.03
N ALA A 9 -1.58 -27.32 6.24
CA ALA A 9 -1.96 -26.01 6.78
C ALA A 9 -0.71 -25.13 6.90
N LYS A 10 -0.87 -23.84 6.56
CA LYS A 10 0.16 -22.81 6.64
C LYS A 10 -0.36 -21.61 7.40
N ILE A 11 0.43 -21.13 8.36
CA ILE A 11 0.24 -19.85 9.03
C ILE A 11 1.51 -19.04 8.80
N GLN A 12 1.36 -17.83 8.35
CA GLN A 12 2.47 -16.89 8.12
C GLN A 12 2.14 -15.55 8.75
N TYR A 13 3.07 -15.02 9.51
CA TYR A 13 3.06 -13.65 9.98
C TYR A 13 4.28 -12.92 9.43
N ALA A 14 4.06 -11.74 8.90
CA ALA A 14 5.12 -10.87 8.42
C ALA A 14 4.95 -9.46 9.00
N THR A 15 6.05 -8.83 9.36
CA THR A 15 6.09 -7.44 9.78
C THR A 15 7.22 -6.72 9.06
N ARG A 16 6.97 -5.45 8.71
CA ARG A 16 7.98 -4.53 8.19
C ARG A 16 7.91 -3.25 9.01
N LEU A 17 9.02 -2.90 9.61
CA LEU A 17 9.22 -1.64 10.30
C LEU A 17 10.16 -0.79 9.47
N LYS A 18 9.82 0.49 9.32
CA LYS A 18 10.65 1.46 8.62
C LYS A 18 10.62 2.76 9.40
N ASP A 19 11.79 3.14 9.91
CA ASP A 19 11.98 4.41 10.59
C ASP A 19 12.99 5.24 9.78
N VAL A 20 12.60 6.45 9.43
CA VAL A 20 13.43 7.38 8.65
C VAL A 20 13.50 8.70 9.38
N LEU A 21 14.68 9.03 9.86
CA LEU A 21 15.00 10.35 10.40
C LEU A 21 15.73 11.16 9.33
N ARG A 22 15.11 12.25 8.87
CA ARG A 22 15.71 13.21 7.95
C ARG A 22 16.02 14.50 8.71
N LYS A 23 17.28 14.92 8.68
CA LYS A 23 17.68 16.25 9.18
C LYS A 23 18.16 17.08 8.00
N GLN A 24 17.78 18.34 7.98
CA GLN A 24 18.19 19.31 6.99
C GLN A 24 18.55 20.61 7.72
N GLN A 25 19.73 21.14 7.41
CA GLN A 25 20.17 22.42 7.91
C GLN A 25 20.51 23.34 6.73
N SER A 26 20.16 24.59 6.87
CA SER A 26 20.51 25.66 5.96
C SER A 26 21.19 26.76 6.74
N ASN A 27 22.37 27.14 6.30
CA ASN A 27 23.18 28.16 6.96
C ASN A 27 22.99 29.53 6.32
N LYS A 28 23.31 30.60 7.06
CA LYS A 28 23.35 31.95 6.51
C LYS A 28 24.52 32.03 5.55
N ILE A 29 24.28 32.57 4.35
CA ILE A 29 25.32 32.79 3.35
C ILE A 29 25.35 34.29 3.05
N GLN A 30 26.44 34.98 3.39
CA GLN A 30 26.68 36.35 3.06
C GLN A 30 27.57 36.43 1.81
N HIS A 31 27.05 37.05 0.77
CA HIS A 31 27.80 37.35 -0.43
C HIS A 31 28.35 38.77 -0.38
N TYR A 32 29.49 38.98 -0.96
CA TYR A 32 30.14 40.29 -1.06
C TYR A 32 30.34 40.69 -2.53
N ILE A 33 30.35 41.99 -2.83
CA ILE A 33 30.69 42.47 -4.15
C ILE A 33 32.19 42.18 -4.37
N PRO A 34 32.60 41.59 -5.53
CA PRO A 34 33.99 41.33 -5.82
C PRO A 34 34.84 42.61 -5.64
N ASP A 35 36.02 42.44 -5.08
CA ASP A 35 37.00 43.52 -4.81
C ASP A 35 36.57 44.61 -3.83
N THR A 36 35.47 44.37 -3.12
CA THR A 36 34.99 45.29 -2.08
C THR A 36 34.53 44.46 -0.86
N ASP A 37 34.61 45.02 0.36
CA ASP A 37 34.02 44.41 1.55
C ASP A 37 32.53 44.77 1.70
N THR A 38 31.89 45.20 0.62
CA THR A 38 30.47 45.59 0.64
C THR A 38 29.58 44.37 0.55
N PRO A 39 28.75 44.07 1.57
CA PRO A 39 27.83 42.93 1.54
C PRO A 39 26.78 43.13 0.46
N LEU A 40 26.55 42.12 -0.37
CA LEU A 40 25.39 42.01 -1.22
C LEU A 40 24.17 41.63 -0.39
N ALA A 41 22.99 42.07 -0.81
CA ALA A 41 21.76 41.54 -0.28
C ALA A 41 21.77 40.01 -0.40
N SER A 42 21.91 39.32 0.71
CA SER A 42 22.07 37.87 0.72
C SER A 42 20.80 37.15 0.28
N SER A 43 20.96 36.10 -0.48
CA SER A 43 19.84 35.20 -0.81
C SER A 43 19.36 34.36 0.40
N SER A 44 20.18 34.21 1.44
CA SER A 44 19.84 33.50 2.68
C SER A 44 20.27 34.30 3.90
N THR A 45 19.34 35.06 4.46
CA THR A 45 19.58 35.86 5.67
C THR A 45 19.29 35.10 6.97
N THR A 46 18.68 33.93 6.87
CA THR A 46 18.20 33.14 8.02
C THR A 46 18.78 31.74 7.95
N SER A 47 19.40 31.29 9.02
CA SER A 47 19.73 29.87 9.17
C SER A 47 18.53 29.09 9.67
N SER A 48 18.43 27.82 9.31
CA SER A 48 17.33 26.97 9.74
C SER A 48 17.77 25.53 9.93
N ILE A 49 17.08 24.83 10.80
CA ILE A 49 17.19 23.39 10.96
C ILE A 49 15.80 22.77 10.98
N SER A 50 15.63 21.70 10.23
CA SER A 50 14.40 20.90 10.22
C SER A 50 14.72 19.44 10.46
N GLN A 51 13.82 18.78 11.15
CA GLN A 51 13.85 17.35 11.38
C GLN A 51 12.50 16.76 11.00
N ARG A 52 12.53 15.71 10.17
CA ARG A 52 11.36 14.93 9.79
C ARG A 52 11.57 13.49 10.22
N ASP A 53 10.65 12.99 11.01
CA ASP A 53 10.60 11.61 11.49
C ASP A 53 9.42 10.90 10.83
N ILE A 54 9.68 9.76 10.20
CA ILE A 54 8.66 8.95 9.51
C ILE A 54 8.79 7.53 10.07
N SER A 55 7.73 7.04 10.69
CA SER A 55 7.62 5.67 11.17
C SER A 55 6.50 4.95 10.43
N GLU A 56 6.83 3.85 9.77
CA GLU A 56 5.88 2.99 9.07
C GLU A 56 5.91 1.59 9.67
N ARG A 57 4.75 1.07 10.04
CA ARG A 57 4.56 -0.28 10.51
C ARG A 57 3.56 -1.01 9.62
N TYR A 58 4.06 -1.98 8.86
CA TYR A 58 3.22 -2.89 8.08
C TYR A 58 3.20 -4.26 8.74
N GLN A 59 2.03 -4.88 8.80
CA GLN A 59 1.83 -6.22 9.33
C GLN A 59 0.91 -7.01 8.40
N ASN A 60 1.20 -8.30 8.26
CA ASN A 60 0.38 -9.22 7.48
C ASN A 60 0.28 -10.55 8.23
N ILE A 61 -0.92 -11.09 8.29
CA ILE A 61 -1.19 -12.46 8.71
C ILE A 61 -1.87 -13.21 7.57
N LEU A 62 -1.40 -14.41 7.30
CA LEU A 62 -1.94 -15.32 6.31
C LEU A 62 -2.17 -16.69 6.95
N VAL A 63 -3.37 -17.22 6.78
CA VAL A 63 -3.73 -18.59 7.16
C VAL A 63 -4.32 -19.26 5.94
N GLN A 64 -3.77 -20.41 5.55
CA GLN A 64 -4.30 -21.19 4.42
C GLN A 64 -4.25 -22.68 4.69
N GLY A 65 -5.17 -23.40 4.07
CA GLY A 65 -5.19 -24.83 3.96
C GLY A 65 -5.16 -25.27 2.51
N ASP A 66 -4.37 -26.27 2.23
CA ASP A 66 -4.21 -26.90 0.92
C ASP A 66 -4.57 -28.37 1.05
N TYR A 67 -5.38 -28.89 0.13
CA TYR A 67 -5.73 -30.28 0.03
C TYR A 67 -5.52 -30.78 -1.39
N GLU A 68 -4.70 -31.81 -1.55
CA GLU A 68 -4.45 -32.44 -2.84
C GLU A 68 -4.72 -33.94 -2.76
N ARG A 69 -5.44 -34.44 -3.77
CA ARG A 69 -5.69 -35.87 -3.88
C ARG A 69 -5.87 -36.32 -5.33
N THR A 70 -5.29 -37.49 -5.63
CA THR A 70 -5.43 -38.18 -6.91
C THR A 70 -6.28 -39.43 -6.77
N PHE A 71 -7.29 -39.59 -7.63
CA PHE A 71 -8.18 -40.76 -7.70
C PHE A 71 -8.16 -41.31 -9.13
N GLY A 72 -7.34 -42.30 -9.38
CA GLY A 72 -7.14 -42.83 -10.72
C GLY A 72 -6.58 -41.76 -11.66
N LYS A 73 -7.38 -41.28 -12.63
CA LYS A 73 -7.00 -40.23 -13.58
C LYS A 73 -7.40 -38.81 -13.16
N HIS A 74 -8.01 -38.65 -12.00
CA HIS A 74 -8.50 -37.37 -11.49
C HIS A 74 -7.58 -36.86 -10.39
N THR A 75 -7.01 -35.66 -10.57
CA THR A 75 -6.28 -34.96 -9.49
C THR A 75 -7.06 -33.68 -9.17
N VAL A 76 -7.34 -33.49 -7.89
CA VAL A 76 -8.01 -32.31 -7.35
C VAL A 76 -7.07 -31.64 -6.36
N HIS A 77 -6.85 -30.33 -6.52
CA HIS A 77 -6.15 -29.51 -5.55
C HIS A 77 -7.09 -28.37 -5.13
N LEU A 78 -7.38 -28.30 -3.84
CA LEU A 78 -8.20 -27.28 -3.21
C LEU A 78 -7.31 -26.41 -2.32
N LEU A 79 -7.48 -25.12 -2.39
CA LEU A 79 -6.85 -24.16 -1.50
C LEU A 79 -7.93 -23.23 -0.97
N ALA A 80 -7.92 -22.97 0.34
CA ALA A 80 -8.72 -21.94 0.96
C ALA A 80 -7.87 -21.19 1.97
N GLY A 81 -8.06 -19.88 2.04
CA GLY A 81 -7.24 -19.06 2.92
C GLY A 81 -7.90 -17.75 3.31
N PHE A 82 -7.29 -17.15 4.31
CA PHE A 82 -7.62 -15.85 4.85
C PHE A 82 -6.33 -15.06 5.01
N SER A 83 -6.37 -13.76 4.67
CA SER A 83 -5.28 -12.84 4.98
C SER A 83 -5.81 -11.54 5.55
N GLN A 84 -5.01 -10.93 6.39
CA GLN A 84 -5.28 -9.59 6.89
C GLN A 84 -3.98 -8.80 6.91
N GLU A 85 -4.05 -7.61 6.32
CA GLU A 85 -2.98 -6.63 6.26
C GLU A 85 -3.39 -5.37 6.99
N TRP A 86 -2.43 -4.73 7.63
CA TRP A 86 -2.59 -3.36 8.13
C TRP A 86 -1.27 -2.61 8.05
N ASN A 87 -1.42 -1.33 7.81
CA ASN A 87 -0.33 -0.39 7.72
C ASN A 87 -0.68 0.84 8.54
N GLU A 88 0.28 1.28 9.33
CA GLU A 88 0.25 2.51 10.09
C GLU A 88 1.46 3.34 9.68
N ASN A 89 1.24 4.59 9.33
CA ASN A 89 2.28 5.53 8.96
C ASN A 89 2.12 6.80 9.80
N GLN A 90 3.17 7.20 10.48
CA GLN A 90 3.22 8.41 11.28
C GLN A 90 4.36 9.30 10.76
N THR A 91 4.07 10.57 10.62
CA THR A 91 5.06 11.59 10.26
C THR A 91 5.02 12.70 11.29
N MET A 92 6.19 13.10 11.75
CA MET A 92 6.38 14.26 12.62
C MET A 92 7.44 15.16 12.00
N ASN A 93 7.13 16.44 11.88
CA ASN A 93 8.07 17.47 11.42
C ASN A 93 8.30 18.47 12.54
N ALA A 94 9.52 18.97 12.66
CA ALA A 94 9.86 20.07 13.54
C ALA A 94 10.91 20.95 12.86
N SER A 95 10.79 22.26 12.98
CA SER A 95 11.79 23.19 12.48
C SER A 95 12.02 24.38 13.40
N ARG A 96 13.21 24.96 13.31
CA ARG A 96 13.59 26.21 13.98
C ARG A 96 14.48 27.03 13.08
N GLN A 97 14.49 28.34 13.30
CA GLN A 97 15.32 29.30 12.60
C GLN A 97 16.28 30.01 13.54
N ASP A 98 17.20 30.77 12.95
CA ASP A 98 18.23 31.55 13.62
C ASP A 98 19.08 30.71 14.59
N LEU A 99 19.93 29.87 13.97
CA LEU A 99 20.85 29.02 14.71
C LEU A 99 21.92 29.86 15.42
N VAL A 100 22.18 29.55 16.68
CA VAL A 100 23.27 30.18 17.49
C VAL A 100 24.66 29.79 16.95
N SER A 101 24.79 28.65 16.28
CA SER A 101 25.99 28.19 15.60
C SER A 101 25.64 27.25 14.47
N ASP A 102 26.33 27.36 13.35
CA ASP A 102 26.19 26.48 12.18
C ASP A 102 26.76 25.08 12.42
N ASP A 103 27.59 24.90 13.47
CA ASP A 103 28.17 23.60 13.85
C ASP A 103 27.22 22.74 14.69
N LEU A 104 26.12 23.31 15.17
CA LEU A 104 25.15 22.59 16.00
C LEU A 104 23.98 22.06 15.18
N HIS A 105 23.96 20.75 14.95
CA HIS A 105 22.95 20.06 14.16
C HIS A 105 21.77 19.51 14.99
N VAL A 106 21.27 20.33 15.92
CA VAL A 106 20.15 19.99 16.81
C VAL A 106 19.07 21.08 16.78
N LEU A 107 17.82 20.74 16.93
CA LEU A 107 16.70 21.70 16.92
C LEU A 107 16.89 22.80 17.95
N ASN A 108 17.42 22.47 19.11
CA ASN A 108 17.64 23.46 20.19
C ASN A 108 18.69 24.54 19.87
N ALA A 109 19.45 24.41 18.79
CA ALA A 109 20.34 25.45 18.31
C ALA A 109 19.58 26.64 17.66
N GLY A 110 18.35 26.44 17.22
CA GLY A 110 17.49 27.50 16.68
C GLY A 110 16.75 28.25 17.77
N THR A 111 16.74 29.57 17.67
CA THR A 111 16.17 30.48 18.69
C THR A 111 14.84 31.07 18.27
N GLU A 112 14.48 31.00 16.97
CA GLU A 112 13.33 31.65 16.43
C GLU A 112 12.44 30.67 15.64
N LYS A 113 11.17 31.06 15.38
CA LYS A 113 10.19 30.35 14.58
C LYS A 113 10.12 28.87 14.88
N PHE A 114 9.58 28.56 16.05
CA PHE A 114 9.29 27.19 16.46
C PHE A 114 8.08 26.69 15.68
N ASP A 115 8.31 25.73 14.79
CA ASP A 115 7.25 25.12 13.99
C ASP A 115 7.26 23.62 14.14
N ASN A 116 6.09 23.02 14.26
CA ASN A 116 5.91 21.58 14.31
C ASN A 116 4.57 21.20 13.69
N ASP A 117 4.54 20.09 13.00
CA ASP A 117 3.33 19.43 12.53
C ASP A 117 3.49 17.93 12.59
N GLY A 118 2.39 17.22 12.44
CA GLY A 118 2.40 15.76 12.39
C GLY A 118 1.11 15.22 11.85
N MET A 119 1.20 14.05 11.22
CA MET A 119 0.04 13.32 10.71
C MET A 119 0.20 11.83 10.94
N GLY A 120 -0.92 11.15 11.12
CA GLY A 120 -1.01 9.70 11.16
C GLY A 120 -2.00 9.21 10.12
N GLU A 121 -1.63 8.14 9.44
CA GLU A 121 -2.47 7.47 8.44
C GLU A 121 -2.44 5.97 8.71
N GLU A 122 -3.58 5.32 8.56
CA GLU A 122 -3.68 3.87 8.69
C GLU A 122 -4.63 3.29 7.63
N TRP A 123 -4.39 2.06 7.24
CA TRP A 123 -5.33 1.31 6.42
C TRP A 123 -5.24 -0.17 6.72
N ALA A 124 -6.32 -0.88 6.44
CA ALA A 124 -6.39 -2.33 6.59
C ALA A 124 -7.10 -2.96 5.38
N LEU A 125 -6.64 -4.15 5.02
CA LEU A 125 -7.23 -5.01 4.01
C LEU A 125 -7.44 -6.41 4.59
N ARG A 126 -8.64 -6.95 4.46
CA ARG A 126 -8.99 -8.31 4.87
C ARG A 126 -9.47 -9.07 3.66
N SER A 127 -9.00 -10.30 3.51
CA SER A 127 -9.27 -11.10 2.32
C SER A 127 -9.60 -12.54 2.69
N GLY A 128 -10.65 -13.07 2.06
CA GLY A 128 -10.91 -14.50 2.00
C GLY A 128 -10.72 -14.99 0.57
N PHE A 129 -10.03 -16.10 0.36
CA PHE A 129 -9.77 -16.60 -0.99
C PHE A 129 -9.84 -18.11 -1.06
N GLY A 130 -10.17 -18.61 -2.25
CA GLY A 130 -10.20 -20.02 -2.55
C GLY A 130 -9.78 -20.31 -3.97
N ARG A 131 -9.23 -21.50 -4.20
CA ARG A 131 -8.83 -22.02 -5.50
C ARG A 131 -9.20 -23.48 -5.61
N ILE A 132 -9.68 -23.86 -6.77
CA ILE A 132 -9.90 -25.25 -7.17
C ILE A 132 -9.10 -25.49 -8.44
N ASN A 133 -8.17 -26.44 -8.41
CA ASN A 133 -7.53 -26.99 -9.61
C ASN A 133 -8.03 -28.41 -9.81
N TYR A 134 -8.42 -28.71 -11.02
CA TYR A 134 -8.81 -30.04 -11.44
C TYR A 134 -8.04 -30.46 -12.68
N ASN A 135 -7.44 -31.64 -12.61
CA ASN A 135 -6.71 -32.24 -13.70
C ASN A 135 -7.27 -33.62 -14.00
N PHE A 136 -7.61 -33.87 -15.25
CA PHE A 136 -8.05 -35.15 -15.74
C PHE A 136 -7.05 -35.73 -16.73
N ASP A 137 -6.45 -36.87 -16.37
CA ASP A 137 -5.52 -37.68 -17.18
C ASP A 137 -4.34 -36.87 -17.76
N ASP A 138 -3.93 -35.80 -17.05
CA ASP A 138 -2.92 -34.82 -17.48
C ASP A 138 -3.22 -34.14 -18.84
N ARG A 139 -4.45 -34.25 -19.33
CA ARG A 139 -4.90 -33.69 -20.60
C ARG A 139 -5.78 -32.47 -20.46
N TYR A 140 -6.76 -32.55 -19.56
CA TYR A 140 -7.73 -31.50 -19.35
C TYR A 140 -7.52 -30.88 -17.98
N LEU A 141 -7.20 -29.59 -17.97
CA LEU A 141 -6.94 -28.86 -16.74
C LEU A 141 -7.95 -27.74 -16.60
N PHE A 142 -8.51 -27.62 -15.42
CA PHE A 142 -9.44 -26.57 -15.05
C PHE A 142 -8.99 -25.91 -13.76
N GLU A 143 -9.07 -24.57 -13.69
CA GLU A 143 -8.78 -23.80 -12.48
C GLU A 143 -9.87 -22.75 -12.28
N ALA A 144 -10.37 -22.64 -11.06
CA ALA A 144 -11.23 -21.55 -10.63
C ALA A 144 -10.69 -20.93 -9.36
N ASN A 145 -10.66 -19.60 -9.32
CA ASN A 145 -10.27 -18.83 -8.15
C ASN A 145 -11.39 -17.86 -7.80
N LEU A 146 -11.58 -17.64 -6.52
CA LEU A 146 -12.44 -16.59 -5.99
C LEU A 146 -11.72 -15.90 -4.85
N ARG A 147 -11.71 -14.56 -4.90
CA ARG A 147 -11.21 -13.71 -3.82
C ARG A 147 -12.27 -12.70 -3.43
N TYR A 148 -12.50 -12.56 -2.14
CA TYR A 148 -13.35 -11.55 -1.54
C TYR A 148 -12.49 -10.65 -0.66
N ASP A 149 -12.43 -9.38 -0.98
CA ASP A 149 -11.60 -8.39 -0.29
C ASP A 149 -12.47 -7.33 0.39
N LEU A 150 -12.07 -6.94 1.60
CA LEU A 150 -12.67 -5.88 2.40
C LEU A 150 -11.61 -4.83 2.70
N SER A 151 -11.75 -3.63 2.12
CA SER A 151 -10.82 -2.53 2.32
C SER A 151 -11.38 -1.48 3.28
N SER A 152 -10.55 -1.02 4.23
CA SER A 152 -10.91 0.09 5.12
C SER A 152 -10.99 1.43 4.40
N ARG A 153 -10.43 1.54 3.19
CA ARG A 153 -10.41 2.76 2.37
C ARG A 153 -11.80 3.17 1.89
N PHE A 154 -12.75 2.23 1.86
CA PHE A 154 -14.11 2.45 1.39
C PHE A 154 -15.12 2.54 2.55
N HIS A 155 -16.24 3.18 2.27
CA HIS A 155 -17.35 3.26 3.23
C HIS A 155 -17.79 1.85 3.67
N PRO A 156 -18.19 1.61 4.93
CA PRO A 156 -18.58 0.31 5.42
C PRO A 156 -19.53 -0.49 4.51
N ASP A 157 -20.49 0.18 3.86
CA ASP A 157 -21.44 -0.44 2.96
C ASP A 157 -20.86 -0.82 1.59
N HIS A 158 -19.66 -0.34 1.24
CA HIS A 158 -19.01 -0.50 -0.08
C HIS A 158 -17.58 -1.08 0.01
N ARG A 159 -17.21 -1.64 1.18
CA ARG A 159 -15.85 -2.17 1.42
C ARG A 159 -15.53 -3.42 0.64
N GLY A 160 -16.54 -4.21 0.28
CA GLY A 160 -16.40 -5.54 -0.29
C GLY A 160 -16.23 -5.54 -1.81
N GLY A 161 -15.30 -6.35 -2.30
CA GLY A 161 -15.14 -6.65 -3.72
C GLY A 161 -14.95 -8.15 -3.96
N TYR A 162 -15.59 -8.70 -5.02
CA TYR A 162 -15.44 -10.08 -5.46
C TYR A 162 -14.63 -10.13 -6.75
N PHE A 163 -13.60 -10.96 -6.76
CA PHE A 163 -12.67 -11.09 -7.87
C PHE A 163 -12.56 -12.55 -8.30
N PRO A 164 -13.47 -13.04 -9.14
CA PRO A 164 -13.43 -14.39 -9.69
C PRO A 164 -12.44 -14.47 -10.86
N SER A 165 -11.83 -15.65 -11.04
CA SER A 165 -11.13 -16.01 -12.26
C SER A 165 -11.27 -17.49 -12.56
N VAL A 166 -11.29 -17.83 -13.83
CA VAL A 166 -11.38 -19.20 -14.31
C VAL A 166 -10.40 -19.41 -15.46
N SER A 167 -9.84 -20.61 -15.55
CA SER A 167 -9.06 -21.02 -16.73
C SER A 167 -9.30 -22.48 -17.05
N ALA A 168 -9.27 -22.79 -18.34
CA ALA A 168 -9.29 -24.15 -18.85
C ALA A 168 -8.11 -24.36 -19.80
N ALA A 169 -7.50 -25.54 -19.75
CA ALA A 169 -6.43 -25.88 -20.66
C ALA A 169 -6.55 -27.32 -21.15
N TRP A 170 -6.15 -27.51 -22.39
CA TRP A 170 -6.10 -28.80 -23.06
C TRP A 170 -4.66 -29.09 -23.53
N ARG A 171 -4.09 -30.17 -23.06
CA ARG A 171 -2.77 -30.66 -23.49
C ARG A 171 -2.96 -31.58 -24.68
N ILE A 172 -2.99 -31.00 -25.85
CA ILE A 172 -3.26 -31.69 -27.14
C ILE A 172 -2.18 -32.74 -27.39
N SER A 173 -0.92 -32.45 -27.02
CA SER A 173 0.19 -33.39 -27.20
C SER A 173 0.00 -34.75 -26.48
N GLU A 174 -0.84 -34.79 -25.42
CA GLU A 174 -1.12 -36.02 -24.68
C GLU A 174 -2.25 -36.86 -25.30
N GLU A 175 -2.90 -36.34 -26.33
CA GLU A 175 -3.96 -37.10 -27.04
C GLU A 175 -3.40 -38.23 -27.87
N THR A 176 -4.21 -39.29 -27.99
CA THR A 176 -3.79 -40.51 -28.72
C THR A 176 -3.49 -40.25 -30.20
N PHE A 177 -4.18 -39.30 -30.81
CA PHE A 177 -3.98 -38.93 -32.23
C PHE A 177 -2.65 -38.18 -32.45
N MET A 178 -2.08 -37.58 -31.39
CA MET A 178 -0.78 -36.84 -31.43
C MET A 178 0.44 -37.72 -31.17
N ARG A 179 0.27 -39.01 -30.91
CA ARG A 179 1.42 -39.90 -30.60
C ARG A 179 2.47 -39.95 -31.72
N ARG A 180 2.06 -39.78 -32.99
CA ARG A 180 2.97 -39.78 -34.14
C ARG A 180 3.83 -38.53 -34.25
N THR A 181 3.44 -37.44 -33.60
CA THR A 181 4.16 -36.16 -33.64
C THR A 181 5.19 -36.02 -32.53
N ARG A 182 5.24 -36.94 -31.57
CA ARG A 182 6.16 -36.88 -30.39
C ARG A 182 7.65 -36.86 -30.76
N SER A 183 8.02 -37.25 -32.02
CA SER A 183 9.41 -37.18 -32.46
C SER A 183 9.94 -35.75 -32.67
N TRP A 184 9.04 -34.78 -32.83
CA TRP A 184 9.38 -33.37 -33.07
C TRP A 184 8.54 -32.39 -32.27
N LEU A 185 7.46 -32.80 -31.60
CA LEU A 185 6.57 -31.97 -30.79
C LEU A 185 6.33 -32.60 -29.42
N ASP A 186 7.06 -32.16 -28.41
CA ASP A 186 7.01 -32.70 -27.05
C ASP A 186 5.80 -32.20 -26.28
N ASN A 187 5.42 -30.93 -26.43
CA ASN A 187 4.33 -30.34 -25.66
C ASN A 187 3.55 -29.32 -26.50
N LEU A 188 2.25 -29.56 -26.69
CA LEU A 188 1.30 -28.63 -27.24
C LEU A 188 0.13 -28.48 -26.27
N LYS A 189 -0.03 -27.27 -25.70
CA LYS A 189 -1.08 -26.92 -24.74
C LYS A 189 -1.83 -25.68 -25.19
N PHE A 190 -3.14 -25.80 -25.33
CA PHE A 190 -4.03 -24.65 -25.50
C PHE A 190 -4.60 -24.25 -24.14
N ARG A 191 -4.64 -22.95 -23.84
CA ARG A 191 -5.20 -22.42 -22.61
C ARG A 191 -6.07 -21.20 -22.89
N LEU A 192 -7.23 -21.16 -22.25
CA LEU A 192 -8.11 -20.00 -22.19
C LEU A 192 -8.31 -19.61 -20.73
N SER A 193 -8.28 -18.30 -20.46
CA SER A 193 -8.52 -17.77 -19.12
C SER A 193 -9.34 -16.49 -19.18
N TYR A 194 -10.15 -16.30 -18.15
CA TYR A 194 -10.91 -15.09 -17.91
C TYR A 194 -10.89 -14.77 -16.41
N GLY A 195 -10.81 -13.52 -16.07
CA GLY A 195 -10.81 -13.12 -14.65
C GLY A 195 -10.97 -11.62 -14.50
N THR A 196 -11.31 -11.22 -13.29
CA THR A 196 -11.43 -9.83 -12.88
C THR A 196 -10.39 -9.51 -11.82
N LEU A 197 -9.84 -8.30 -11.87
CA LEU A 197 -8.91 -7.76 -10.88
C LEU A 197 -9.53 -6.55 -10.20
N GLY A 198 -9.30 -6.42 -8.91
CA GLY A 198 -9.73 -5.27 -8.12
C GLY A 198 -8.58 -4.33 -7.81
N ASN A 199 -8.83 -3.03 -7.98
CA ASN A 199 -7.93 -1.98 -7.55
C ASN A 199 -8.60 -1.15 -6.46
N GLN A 200 -7.91 -1.02 -5.31
CA GLN A 200 -8.38 -0.21 -4.16
C GLN A 200 -7.71 1.16 -4.09
N TYR A 201 -6.89 1.52 -5.09
CA TYR A 201 -6.16 2.78 -5.04
C TYR A 201 -7.12 3.96 -5.15
N THR A 202 -6.97 4.91 -4.24
CA THR A 202 -7.71 6.16 -4.18
C THR A 202 -6.72 7.29 -3.88
N SER A 203 -7.02 8.50 -4.33
CA SER A 203 -6.17 9.69 -4.12
C SER A 203 -5.99 10.05 -2.64
N SER A 204 -6.94 9.67 -1.79
CA SER A 204 -6.87 9.78 -0.33
C SER A 204 -7.22 8.44 0.30
N LEU A 205 -6.77 8.18 1.53
CA LEU A 205 -7.04 6.90 2.22
C LEU A 205 -8.51 6.68 2.54
N TYR A 206 -9.27 7.75 2.78
CA TYR A 206 -10.68 7.70 3.20
C TYR A 206 -11.52 8.70 2.43
N PRO A 207 -11.72 8.49 1.11
CA PRO A 207 -12.42 9.46 0.26
C PRO A 207 -13.91 9.62 0.61
N TYR A 208 -14.45 8.75 1.46
CA TYR A 208 -15.82 8.85 1.96
C TYR A 208 -15.96 9.75 3.20
N MET A 209 -14.85 10.17 3.79
CA MET A 209 -14.84 11.10 4.93
C MET A 209 -14.59 12.53 4.44
N ALA A 210 -15.31 13.49 5.00
CA ALA A 210 -14.98 14.89 4.83
C ALA A 210 -13.81 15.24 5.74
N THR A 211 -12.73 15.74 5.18
CA THR A 211 -11.59 16.21 5.97
C THR A 211 -11.80 17.66 6.39
N ILE A 212 -11.46 17.95 7.63
CA ILE A 212 -11.54 19.28 8.24
C ILE A 212 -10.12 19.73 8.56
N GLU A 213 -9.74 20.90 8.09
CA GLU A 213 -8.43 21.50 8.35
C GLU A 213 -8.56 22.79 9.14
N PRO A 214 -7.66 23.02 10.11
CA PRO A 214 -7.56 24.31 10.75
C PRO A 214 -7.11 25.36 9.73
N THR A 215 -7.75 26.52 9.73
CA THR A 215 -7.39 27.66 8.89
C THR A 215 -7.47 28.93 9.70
N THR A 216 -6.68 29.92 9.32
CA THR A 216 -6.85 31.27 9.85
C THR A 216 -8.09 31.88 9.23
N SER A 217 -9.02 32.36 10.03
CA SER A 217 -10.21 33.02 9.53
C SER A 217 -9.82 34.28 8.74
N ILE A 218 -10.36 34.39 7.53
CA ILE A 218 -10.20 35.60 6.69
C ILE A 218 -11.12 36.73 7.19
N MET A 219 -12.15 36.37 7.94
CA MET A 219 -13.07 37.35 8.54
C MET A 219 -12.83 37.46 10.05
N PRO A 220 -12.50 38.68 10.56
CA PRO A 220 -12.39 38.88 11.98
C PRO A 220 -13.76 38.73 12.66
N ILE A 221 -13.87 37.93 13.68
CA ILE A 221 -15.03 37.82 14.56
C ILE A 221 -14.73 38.63 15.79
N GLY A 222 -15.55 39.66 16.05
CA GLY A 222 -15.34 40.56 17.18
C GLY A 222 -14.06 41.43 17.10
N GLY A 223 -13.55 41.68 15.89
CA GLY A 223 -12.34 42.48 15.68
C GLY A 223 -11.01 41.72 15.80
N SER A 224 -11.04 40.41 16.06
CA SER A 224 -9.84 39.57 16.18
C SER A 224 -9.85 38.47 15.12
N ILE A 225 -8.65 38.17 14.57
CA ILE A 225 -8.44 37.00 13.71
C ILE A 225 -8.50 35.76 14.57
N THR A 226 -9.46 34.88 14.29
CA THR A 226 -9.69 33.65 15.06
C THR A 226 -9.39 32.44 14.21
N SER A 227 -8.84 31.40 14.84
CA SER A 227 -8.70 30.10 14.18
C SER A 227 -10.07 29.54 13.83
N ALA A 228 -10.22 29.08 12.60
CA ALA A 228 -11.42 28.46 12.08
C ALA A 228 -11.14 27.07 11.53
N MET A 229 -12.18 26.27 11.32
CA MET A 229 -12.10 24.98 10.68
C MET A 229 -12.75 25.07 9.30
N ARG A 230 -12.09 24.53 8.29
CA ARG A 230 -12.59 24.48 6.93
C ARG A 230 -12.68 23.03 6.46
N GLN A 231 -13.79 22.69 5.83
CA GLN A 231 -13.88 21.42 5.10
C GLN A 231 -13.02 21.53 3.83
N ASN A 232 -12.02 20.66 3.72
CA ASN A 232 -11.07 20.68 2.61
C ASN A 232 -11.48 19.80 1.44
N SER A 233 -12.24 18.72 1.69
CA SER A 233 -12.65 17.78 0.65
C SER A 233 -14.13 17.44 0.74
N ALA A 234 -14.77 17.25 -0.43
CA ALA A 234 -16.08 16.65 -0.50
C ALA A 234 -15.99 15.16 -0.24
N SER A 235 -16.88 14.63 0.61
CA SER A 235 -16.98 13.19 0.85
C SER A 235 -17.80 12.50 -0.26
N ASN A 236 -17.35 11.31 -0.68
CA ASN A 236 -18.14 10.48 -1.58
C ASN A 236 -18.26 9.06 -1.01
N ARG A 237 -19.45 8.72 -0.52
CA ARG A 237 -19.75 7.41 0.08
C ARG A 237 -19.81 6.24 -0.91
N TYR A 238 -19.96 6.55 -2.21
CA TYR A 238 -20.16 5.54 -3.26
C TYR A 238 -18.84 5.06 -3.90
N ILE A 239 -17.71 5.62 -3.49
CA ILE A 239 -16.41 5.12 -3.96
C ILE A 239 -16.22 3.69 -3.46
N THR A 240 -15.93 2.80 -4.38
CA THR A 240 -15.72 1.37 -4.16
C THR A 240 -14.58 0.87 -5.06
N TRP A 241 -14.37 -0.43 -5.09
CA TRP A 241 -13.38 -1.09 -5.91
C TRP A 241 -13.53 -0.75 -7.40
N GLU A 242 -12.42 -0.42 -8.02
CA GLU A 242 -12.31 -0.38 -9.48
C GLU A 242 -12.08 -1.82 -9.96
N THR A 243 -12.87 -2.25 -10.96
CA THR A 243 -12.80 -3.62 -11.50
C THR A 243 -12.31 -3.55 -12.94
N ILE A 244 -11.28 -4.31 -13.26
CA ILE A 244 -10.66 -4.45 -14.56
C ILE A 244 -10.89 -5.87 -15.09
#